data_13ab48fdc52d839783ca6b0682226cd3
#
_entry.id   13ab48fdc52d839783ca6b0682226cd3
#
_cell.length_a   1.000
_cell.length_b   1.000
_cell.length_c   1.000
_cell.angle_alpha   90.00
_cell.angle_beta   90.00
_cell.angle_gamma   90.00
#
_symmetry.space_group_name_H-M   'P 1'
#
loop_
_entity.id
_entity.type
_entity.pdbx_description
1 polymer ?
#
loop_
_entity_poly.entity_id
_entity_poly.type
_entity_poly.pdbx_seq_one_letter_code
_entity_poly.pdbx_strand_id
1 'polypeptide(L)'
;MRGTPLLLVSLFALLQRGDCRLANAEEKLMDDLLNKTRYNNLIRPATSSSQLISIRLELSLSQLISVNEREQIMTTSIWLKQEWTDYRLAWNSSCYEGVNILRIPAKRVWLPDIVLYNNADGTYEVSVYTNVIVRSNGSIQWLPPAIYKSACKIEVKHFPFDQQNCTLKFRSWTYDHTEIDMVLKSPTAIMDDFTPSGEWDIVALPGRRTVNPQDPSYVDVTYDFIIKRKPLFYTINLIIPCVLITSLAILVFYLPSDCGEKMTLCISVLLALTFFLLLISKIVPPTSLDIPLIGKYLLFTMVLVTFSIVTTVCVLNVHHRSPSTHTMASWVKECFLHKLPTFLFMKRPGLEVSPARVPHSSQLHLTTAEAATTSALGPTSPSNLYGNSMYFVNPVPAAPKSAVSSHPAGLPRDARLRSSGRFRQDLQEALEGVSFIAQHLESDDRDQSVVEDWKFVAMVVDRLFLWVFVFVCILGTMGLFLPPLFQIHAPSKGP
;
A
#
# COMPACT_ATOMS: atom_id res chain seq x y z
N MET A 1 14.63 2.63 99.98
CA MET A 1 13.98 2.30 98.75
C MET A 1 14.77 2.90 97.58
N ARG A 2 15.91 2.35 97.16
CA ARG A 2 16.74 2.80 96.02
C ARG A 2 17.50 1.65 95.36
N GLY A 3 16.82 0.51 95.08
CA GLY A 3 17.47 -0.66 94.45
C GLY A 3 16.81 -1.18 93.22
N THR A 4 15.64 -0.66 92.77
CA THR A 4 14.84 -1.21 91.72
C THR A 4 15.20 -0.78 90.28
N PRO A 5 15.83 0.38 89.96
CA PRO A 5 16.15 0.74 88.55
C PRO A 5 17.36 -0.01 87.99
N LEU A 6 18.32 -0.41 88.86
CA LEU A 6 19.54 -1.10 88.41
C LEU A 6 19.25 -2.56 87.96
N LEU A 7 18.31 -3.23 88.59
CA LEU A 7 17.88 -4.58 88.25
C LEU A 7 17.11 -4.60 86.96
N LEU A 8 16.28 -3.60 86.67
CA LEU A 8 15.57 -3.47 85.37
C LEU A 8 16.53 -3.15 84.25
N VAL A 9 17.52 -2.31 84.42
CA VAL A 9 18.53 -2.01 83.36
C VAL A 9 19.45 -3.20 83.14
N SER A 10 19.79 -4.00 84.14
CA SER A 10 20.58 -5.22 83.97
C SER A 10 19.77 -6.33 83.30
N LEU A 11 18.45 -6.42 83.56
CA LEU A 11 17.57 -7.37 82.93
C LEU A 11 17.32 -6.98 81.44
N PHE A 12 17.20 -5.65 81.16
CA PHE A 12 17.10 -5.12 79.80
C PHE A 12 18.40 -5.31 79.03
N ALA A 13 19.58 -5.16 79.66
CA ALA A 13 20.88 -5.42 79.06
C ALA A 13 21.14 -6.93 78.82
N LEU A 14 20.56 -7.80 79.63
CA LEU A 14 20.59 -9.25 79.44
C LEU A 14 19.62 -9.71 78.33
N LEU A 15 18.47 -9.06 78.24
CA LEU A 15 17.54 -9.28 77.17
C LEU A 15 18.05 -8.79 75.75
N GLN A 16 18.89 -7.74 75.76
CA GLN A 16 19.54 -7.28 74.51
C GLN A 16 20.76 -8.12 74.12
N ARG A 17 21.32 -8.94 75.00
CA ARG A 17 22.42 -9.86 74.72
C ARG A 17 21.94 -11.21 74.20
N GLY A 18 20.62 -11.43 74.11
CA GLY A 18 20.00 -12.70 73.59
C GLY A 18 19.68 -12.75 72.13
N ASP A 19 20.02 -11.74 71.31
CA ASP A 19 19.99 -11.85 69.87
C ASP A 19 21.25 -12.57 69.29
N CYS A 20 21.48 -13.80 69.78
CA CYS A 20 22.05 -14.78 68.90
C CYS A 20 21.01 -14.99 67.79
N ARG A 21 21.13 -14.25 66.68
CA ARG A 21 20.50 -14.66 65.44
C ARG A 21 20.90 -16.10 65.23
N LEU A 22 19.96 -17.03 65.44
CA LEU A 22 20.08 -18.36 64.88
C LEU A 22 20.24 -18.13 63.38
N ALA A 23 21.49 -18.25 62.85
CA ALA A 23 21.76 -18.07 61.44
C ALA A 23 20.81 -19.05 60.74
N ASN A 24 19.95 -18.50 59.87
CA ASN A 24 19.02 -19.34 59.08
C ASN A 24 19.88 -20.42 58.37
N ALA A 25 19.43 -21.63 58.33
CA ALA A 25 20.17 -22.73 57.69
C ALA A 25 20.56 -22.39 56.22
N GLU A 26 19.74 -21.57 55.52
CA GLU A 26 20.06 -21.06 54.20
C GLU A 26 21.24 -20.06 54.22
N GLU A 27 21.31 -19.17 55.21
CA GLU A 27 22.41 -18.19 55.38
C GLU A 27 23.73 -18.90 55.63
N LYS A 28 23.73 -19.87 56.55
CA LYS A 28 24.90 -20.69 56.84
C LYS A 28 25.33 -21.52 55.60
N LEU A 29 24.40 -22.10 54.89
CA LEU A 29 24.68 -22.83 53.66
C LEU A 29 25.30 -21.94 52.58
N MET A 30 24.76 -20.73 52.44
CA MET A 30 25.27 -19.76 51.47
C MET A 30 26.70 -19.31 51.77
N ASP A 31 27.00 -19.06 53.07
CA ASP A 31 28.33 -18.67 53.48
C ASP A 31 29.34 -19.81 53.33
N ASP A 32 28.94 -21.05 53.63
CA ASP A 32 29.81 -22.22 53.49
C ASP A 32 30.12 -22.51 52.01
N LEU A 33 29.13 -22.38 51.11
CA LEU A 33 29.29 -22.66 49.68
C LEU A 33 30.06 -21.57 48.94
N LEU A 34 29.80 -20.29 49.26
CA LEU A 34 30.35 -19.12 48.54
C LEU A 34 31.58 -18.52 49.25
N ASN A 35 32.16 -19.24 50.20
CA ASN A 35 33.42 -18.81 50.81
C ASN A 35 34.52 -18.65 49.75
N LYS A 36 35.16 -17.48 49.72
CA LYS A 36 36.20 -17.11 48.73
C LYS A 36 37.38 -18.10 48.66
N THR A 37 37.65 -18.82 49.74
CA THR A 37 38.69 -19.84 49.79
C THR A 37 38.25 -21.16 49.14
N ARG A 38 36.95 -21.42 49.02
CA ARG A 38 36.39 -22.64 48.50
C ARG A 38 35.82 -22.48 47.09
N TYR A 39 35.21 -21.34 46.78
CA TYR A 39 34.53 -21.10 45.51
C TYR A 39 35.12 -19.89 44.77
N ASN A 40 35.56 -20.10 43.57
CA ASN A 40 35.96 -19.04 42.62
C ASN A 40 35.04 -19.06 41.42
N ASN A 41 34.23 -17.99 41.28
CA ASN A 41 33.27 -17.82 40.19
C ASN A 41 33.91 -17.44 38.84
N LEU A 42 35.22 -17.12 38.82
CA LEU A 42 35.94 -16.79 37.57
C LEU A 42 36.42 -18.03 36.83
N ILE A 43 36.40 -19.19 37.49
CA ILE A 43 36.91 -20.44 36.92
C ILE A 43 35.75 -21.37 36.57
N ARG A 44 35.81 -21.95 35.37
CA ARG A 44 34.91 -22.97 34.87
C ARG A 44 34.81 -24.15 35.86
N PRO A 45 33.59 -24.72 36.12
CA PRO A 45 33.39 -25.82 37.07
C PRO A 45 33.81 -27.18 36.44
N ALA A 46 35.09 -27.32 36.11
CA ALA A 46 35.68 -28.54 35.57
C ALA A 46 36.73 -29.08 36.53
N THR A 47 36.73 -30.41 36.69
CA THR A 47 37.72 -31.12 37.56
C THR A 47 39.04 -31.33 36.83
N SER A 48 39.03 -31.32 35.48
CA SER A 48 40.21 -31.38 34.62
C SER A 48 40.07 -30.45 33.43
N SER A 49 41.18 -30.08 32.80
CA SER A 49 41.19 -29.22 31.61
C SER A 49 40.42 -29.82 30.43
N SER A 50 40.36 -31.15 30.37
CA SER A 50 39.66 -31.89 29.31
C SER A 50 38.18 -32.19 29.62
N GLN A 51 37.70 -31.78 30.79
CA GLN A 51 36.32 -32.04 31.14
C GLN A 51 35.38 -31.08 30.41
N LEU A 52 34.43 -31.65 29.66
CA LEU A 52 33.39 -30.94 28.95
C LEU A 52 32.21 -30.61 29.89
N ILE A 53 31.77 -29.34 29.90
CA ILE A 53 30.63 -28.92 30.66
C ILE A 53 29.41 -28.84 29.73
N SER A 54 28.41 -29.67 29.98
CA SER A 54 27.17 -29.66 29.20
C SER A 54 26.22 -28.60 29.74
N ILE A 55 25.83 -27.67 28.84
CA ILE A 55 24.88 -26.61 29.11
C ILE A 55 23.61 -26.88 28.30
N ARG A 56 22.50 -27.11 29.00
CA ARG A 56 21.20 -27.30 28.35
C ARG A 56 20.52 -25.98 28.17
N LEU A 57 20.13 -25.67 26.93
CA LEU A 57 19.43 -24.46 26.54
C LEU A 57 17.97 -24.75 26.23
N GLU A 58 17.10 -23.88 26.72
CA GLU A 58 15.67 -23.90 26.42
C GLU A 58 15.21 -22.45 26.27
N LEU A 59 14.60 -22.12 25.13
CA LEU A 59 14.10 -20.79 24.85
C LEU A 59 12.60 -20.75 25.14
N SER A 60 12.17 -19.77 25.94
CA SER A 60 10.75 -19.44 26.11
C SER A 60 10.50 -18.05 25.50
N LEU A 61 9.57 -17.99 24.54
CA LEU A 61 9.17 -16.75 23.88
C LEU A 61 8.04 -16.11 24.66
N SER A 62 8.27 -14.88 25.16
CA SER A 62 7.24 -14.06 25.81
C SER A 62 6.49 -13.21 24.80
N GLN A 63 7.22 -12.52 23.91
CA GLN A 63 6.60 -11.64 22.93
C GLN A 63 7.51 -11.41 21.71
N LEU A 64 6.91 -11.37 20.52
CA LEU A 64 7.49 -10.80 19.32
C LEU A 64 7.13 -9.30 19.29
N ILE A 65 8.10 -8.44 19.67
CA ILE A 65 7.85 -7.00 19.85
C ILE A 65 7.69 -6.31 18.52
N SER A 66 8.65 -6.50 17.60
CA SER A 66 8.62 -5.89 16.27
C SER A 66 9.54 -6.60 15.29
N VAL A 67 9.19 -6.49 14.01
CA VAL A 67 10.08 -6.81 12.90
C VAL A 67 10.23 -5.54 12.09
N ASN A 68 11.45 -4.99 12.01
CA ASN A 68 11.76 -3.82 11.21
C ASN A 68 12.33 -4.28 9.88
N GLU A 69 11.50 -4.27 8.84
CA GLU A 69 11.87 -4.76 7.52
C GLU A 69 12.96 -3.90 6.90
N ARG A 70 12.89 -2.59 7.09
CA ARG A 70 13.84 -1.64 6.50
C ARG A 70 15.25 -1.80 7.07
N GLU A 71 15.36 -1.99 8.38
CA GLU A 71 16.64 -2.18 9.08
C GLU A 71 17.06 -3.65 9.13
N GLN A 72 16.15 -4.57 8.76
CA GLN A 72 16.37 -6.01 8.79
C GLN A 72 16.66 -6.52 10.21
N ILE A 73 15.90 -6.02 11.18
CA ILE A 73 16.05 -6.34 12.60
C ILE A 73 14.74 -6.92 13.13
N MET A 74 14.84 -8.04 13.85
CA MET A 74 13.77 -8.61 14.64
C MET A 74 14.03 -8.35 16.12
N THR A 75 13.03 -7.79 16.83
CA THR A 75 13.08 -7.55 18.28
C THR A 75 12.14 -8.51 18.99
N THR A 76 12.70 -9.30 19.92
CA THR A 76 11.95 -10.31 20.67
C THR A 76 12.22 -10.18 22.18
N SER A 77 11.18 -10.40 22.99
CA SER A 77 11.31 -10.61 24.44
C SER A 77 11.27 -12.11 24.71
N ILE A 78 12.38 -12.64 25.24
CA ILE A 78 12.53 -14.06 25.51
C ILE A 78 13.14 -14.31 26.88
N TRP A 79 12.95 -15.51 27.35
CA TRP A 79 13.65 -16.06 28.51
C TRP A 79 14.51 -17.21 28.04
N LEU A 80 15.84 -17.04 28.20
CA LEU A 80 16.80 -18.08 27.81
C LEU A 80 17.18 -18.88 29.05
N LYS A 81 16.54 -20.00 29.24
CA LYS A 81 16.82 -20.91 30.34
C LYS A 81 18.10 -21.68 30.06
N GLN A 82 19.03 -21.60 31.00
CA GLN A 82 20.33 -22.24 30.96
C GLN A 82 20.47 -23.16 32.16
N GLU A 83 20.83 -24.42 31.93
CA GLU A 83 20.99 -25.42 32.98
C GLU A 83 22.38 -26.09 32.82
N TRP A 84 23.16 -26.10 33.91
CA TRP A 84 24.47 -26.76 33.98
C TRP A 84 24.70 -27.34 35.38
N THR A 85 25.77 -28.08 35.59
CA THR A 85 26.14 -28.64 36.87
C THR A 85 27.48 -28.07 37.34
N ASP A 86 27.50 -27.56 38.58
CA ASP A 86 28.73 -27.13 39.28
C ASP A 86 28.90 -28.01 40.50
N TYR A 87 29.86 -28.93 40.42
CA TYR A 87 30.15 -29.86 41.52
C TYR A 87 30.58 -29.17 42.84
N ARG A 88 31.12 -27.98 42.75
CA ARG A 88 31.59 -27.16 43.90
C ARG A 88 30.43 -26.61 44.72
N LEU A 89 29.25 -26.51 44.14
CA LEU A 89 28.02 -26.03 44.79
C LEU A 89 27.09 -27.19 45.18
N ALA A 90 27.59 -28.41 45.27
CA ALA A 90 26.82 -29.52 45.77
C ALA A 90 26.93 -29.61 47.33
N TRP A 91 25.82 -29.94 47.99
CA TRP A 91 25.76 -30.10 49.43
C TRP A 91 24.85 -31.26 49.85
N ASN A 92 25.02 -31.73 51.09
CA ASN A 92 24.09 -32.71 51.68
C ASN A 92 22.98 -31.97 52.43
N SER A 93 21.76 -32.07 51.96
CA SER A 93 20.59 -31.38 52.53
C SER A 93 20.33 -31.74 54.02
N SER A 94 20.69 -32.95 54.44
CA SER A 94 20.51 -33.39 55.83
C SER A 94 21.37 -32.59 56.82
N CYS A 95 22.48 -31.95 56.37
CA CYS A 95 23.34 -31.12 57.18
C CYS A 95 22.81 -29.69 57.36
N TYR A 96 21.80 -29.31 56.58
CA TYR A 96 21.23 -27.96 56.53
C TYR A 96 19.70 -28.00 56.61
N GLU A 97 19.17 -28.68 57.64
CA GLU A 97 17.73 -28.71 57.93
C GLU A 97 16.82 -29.14 56.76
N GLY A 98 17.34 -29.91 55.79
CA GLY A 98 16.58 -30.36 54.62
C GLY A 98 16.51 -29.35 53.46
N VAL A 99 17.31 -28.27 53.47
CA VAL A 99 17.36 -27.31 52.36
C VAL A 99 17.86 -27.98 51.09
N ASN A 100 16.98 -28.14 50.10
CA ASN A 100 17.27 -28.76 48.79
C ASN A 100 17.51 -27.76 47.68
N ILE A 101 17.05 -26.53 47.83
CA ILE A 101 17.10 -25.49 46.81
C ILE A 101 17.61 -24.21 47.48
N LEU A 102 18.61 -23.56 46.84
CA LEU A 102 19.14 -22.29 47.24
C LEU A 102 19.07 -21.30 46.09
N ARG A 103 18.71 -20.06 46.36
CA ARG A 103 18.68 -18.98 45.38
C ARG A 103 19.84 -18.03 45.64
N ILE A 104 20.73 -17.91 44.63
CA ILE A 104 21.98 -17.14 44.73
C ILE A 104 21.97 -16.05 43.64
N PRO A 105 22.42 -14.81 43.94
CA PRO A 105 22.61 -13.82 42.88
C PRO A 105 23.55 -14.31 41.79
N ALA A 106 23.13 -14.21 40.51
CA ALA A 106 23.87 -14.79 39.39
C ALA A 106 25.34 -14.33 39.32
N LYS A 107 25.64 -13.09 39.72
CA LYS A 107 27.01 -12.54 39.71
C LYS A 107 27.95 -13.23 40.73
N ARG A 108 27.45 -14.00 41.67
CA ARG A 108 28.24 -14.73 42.64
C ARG A 108 28.65 -16.13 42.21
N VAL A 109 28.06 -16.64 41.17
CA VAL A 109 28.34 -17.96 40.56
C VAL A 109 29.01 -17.82 39.22
N TRP A 110 29.69 -18.88 38.79
CA TRP A 110 30.17 -18.93 37.42
C TRP A 110 29.00 -19.01 36.45
N LEU A 111 29.00 -18.21 35.38
CA LEU A 111 28.01 -18.19 34.33
C LEU A 111 28.68 -18.57 33.02
N PRO A 112 28.03 -19.38 32.17
CA PRO A 112 28.43 -19.50 30.79
C PRO A 112 28.18 -18.19 30.06
N ASP A 113 29.12 -17.75 29.24
CA ASP A 113 29.07 -16.50 28.49
C ASP A 113 28.33 -16.67 27.15
N ILE A 114 27.10 -17.17 27.23
CA ILE A 114 26.26 -17.40 26.05
C ILE A 114 25.64 -16.08 25.63
N VAL A 115 25.92 -15.69 24.38
CA VAL A 115 25.43 -14.44 23.77
C VAL A 115 24.64 -14.71 22.51
N LEU A 116 23.83 -13.73 22.09
CA LEU A 116 23.23 -13.71 20.78
C LEU A 116 24.28 -13.31 19.72
N TYR A 117 24.74 -14.27 18.93
CA TYR A 117 25.84 -14.07 17.99
C TYR A 117 25.47 -13.16 16.81
N ASN A 118 24.21 -13.24 16.33
CA ASN A 118 23.69 -12.37 15.28
C ASN A 118 22.97 -11.14 15.82
N ASN A 119 23.51 -10.56 16.89
CA ASN A 119 23.01 -9.33 17.49
C ASN A 119 23.17 -8.14 16.50
N ALA A 120 22.16 -7.27 16.44
CA ALA A 120 22.12 -6.13 15.53
C ALA A 120 22.41 -4.77 16.23
N ASP A 121 22.29 -4.69 17.55
CA ASP A 121 22.47 -3.43 18.31
C ASP A 121 23.81 -3.34 19.06
N GLY A 122 24.61 -4.41 19.03
CA GLY A 122 25.88 -4.48 19.74
C GLY A 122 25.76 -4.63 21.27
N THR A 123 24.57 -4.80 21.80
CA THR A 123 24.32 -4.99 23.23
C THR A 123 24.34 -6.48 23.56
N TYR A 124 25.46 -6.96 24.09
CA TYR A 124 25.65 -8.38 24.46
C TYR A 124 25.39 -8.65 25.93
N GLU A 125 25.30 -7.60 26.75
CA GLU A 125 25.09 -7.73 28.19
C GLU A 125 23.64 -8.14 28.51
N VAL A 126 23.50 -8.98 29.56
CA VAL A 126 22.19 -9.36 30.09
C VAL A 126 21.59 -8.16 30.82
N SER A 127 20.40 -7.75 30.44
CA SER A 127 19.74 -6.56 31.00
C SER A 127 19.41 -6.72 32.50
N VAL A 128 19.03 -7.93 32.92
CA VAL A 128 18.62 -8.25 34.29
C VAL A 128 19.30 -9.53 34.77
N TYR A 129 20.13 -9.41 35.75
CA TYR A 129 20.73 -10.58 36.41
C TYR A 129 19.79 -11.13 37.51
N THR A 130 18.92 -12.03 37.13
CA THR A 130 18.07 -12.79 38.04
C THR A 130 18.87 -13.77 38.89
N ASN A 131 18.34 -14.15 40.08
CA ASN A 131 18.99 -15.20 40.89
C ASN A 131 19.03 -16.53 40.14
N VAL A 132 20.09 -17.26 40.31
CA VAL A 132 20.19 -18.67 39.88
C VAL A 132 19.55 -19.56 40.97
N ILE A 133 18.95 -20.64 40.51
CA ILE A 133 18.43 -21.70 41.39
C ILE A 133 19.47 -22.81 41.42
N VAL A 134 20.04 -23.04 42.58
CA VAL A 134 21.02 -24.14 42.83
C VAL A 134 20.32 -25.23 43.58
N ARG A 135 20.44 -26.49 43.13
CA ARG A 135 19.92 -27.67 43.83
C ARG A 135 21.05 -28.38 44.59
N SER A 136 20.66 -29.15 45.61
CA SER A 136 21.60 -29.89 46.49
C SER A 136 22.56 -30.79 45.73
N ASN A 137 22.21 -31.28 44.52
CA ASN A 137 23.08 -32.07 43.65
C ASN A 137 24.09 -31.25 42.82
N GLY A 138 24.15 -29.91 43.03
CA GLY A 138 24.98 -29.02 42.25
C GLY A 138 24.41 -28.58 40.89
N SER A 139 23.18 -28.98 40.55
CA SER A 139 22.53 -28.51 39.33
C SER A 139 22.11 -27.05 39.48
N ILE A 140 22.52 -26.22 38.54
CA ILE A 140 22.21 -24.79 38.47
C ILE A 140 21.26 -24.51 37.34
N GLN A 141 20.24 -23.72 37.61
CA GLN A 141 19.29 -23.23 36.62
C GLN A 141 19.26 -21.70 36.66
N TRP A 142 19.49 -21.08 35.52
CA TRP A 142 19.42 -19.63 35.35
C TRP A 142 18.42 -19.26 34.23
N LEU A 143 17.57 -18.27 34.52
CA LEU A 143 16.50 -17.85 33.62
C LEU A 143 16.46 -16.31 33.54
N PRO A 144 17.39 -15.67 32.84
CA PRO A 144 17.38 -14.22 32.66
C PRO A 144 16.33 -13.82 31.60
N PRO A 145 15.47 -12.82 31.90
CA PRO A 145 14.68 -12.15 30.87
C PRO A 145 15.59 -11.25 30.04
N ALA A 146 15.39 -11.26 28.74
CA ALA A 146 16.15 -10.39 27.84
C ALA A 146 15.34 -9.97 26.62
N ILE A 147 15.57 -8.75 26.17
CA ILE A 147 15.11 -8.26 24.88
C ILE A 147 16.28 -8.38 23.91
N TYR A 148 16.09 -9.17 22.87
CA TYR A 148 17.10 -9.37 21.84
C TYR A 148 16.69 -8.70 20.54
N LYS A 149 17.66 -8.03 19.91
CA LYS A 149 17.56 -7.47 18.57
C LYS A 149 18.48 -8.26 17.65
N SER A 150 17.90 -9.13 16.88
CA SER A 150 18.63 -10.01 15.96
C SER A 150 18.60 -9.50 14.53
N ALA A 151 19.70 -9.66 13.81
CA ALA A 151 19.74 -9.43 12.37
C ALA A 151 18.91 -10.51 11.67
N CYS A 152 17.98 -10.08 10.82
CA CYS A 152 17.10 -10.96 10.07
C CYS A 152 17.03 -10.53 8.61
N LYS A 153 17.44 -11.40 7.69
CA LYS A 153 17.31 -11.14 6.25
C LYS A 153 15.84 -11.26 5.85
N ILE A 154 15.25 -10.14 5.43
CA ILE A 154 13.83 -10.06 5.05
C ILE A 154 13.65 -10.40 3.57
N GLU A 155 12.72 -11.31 3.27
CA GLU A 155 12.30 -11.67 1.92
C GLU A 155 11.09 -10.85 1.51
N VAL A 156 11.29 -9.84 0.66
CA VAL A 156 10.25 -8.87 0.27
C VAL A 156 9.41 -9.29 -0.92
N LYS A 157 9.76 -10.38 -1.60
CA LYS A 157 9.19 -10.82 -2.88
C LYS A 157 7.66 -10.89 -2.88
N HIS A 158 7.05 -11.39 -1.81
CA HIS A 158 5.60 -11.61 -1.70
C HIS A 158 4.90 -10.61 -0.78
N PHE A 159 5.60 -9.54 -0.36
CA PHE A 159 5.01 -8.52 0.49
C PHE A 159 3.70 -7.96 -0.13
N PRO A 160 2.60 -7.83 0.65
CA PRO A 160 2.43 -8.03 2.08
C PRO A 160 1.94 -9.44 2.50
N PHE A 161 1.94 -10.42 1.62
CA PHE A 161 1.53 -11.81 1.89
C PHE A 161 2.75 -12.72 2.16
N ASP A 162 3.71 -12.20 2.90
CA ASP A 162 5.03 -12.79 3.11
C ASP A 162 5.08 -13.66 4.37
N GLN A 163 5.96 -14.63 4.31
CA GLN A 163 6.41 -15.41 5.44
C GLN A 163 7.91 -15.18 5.60
N GLN A 164 8.36 -14.90 6.83
CA GLN A 164 9.76 -14.60 7.12
C GLN A 164 10.36 -15.73 7.95
N ASN A 165 11.65 -15.96 7.76
CA ASN A 165 12.44 -16.85 8.60
C ASN A 165 13.58 -16.07 9.23
N CYS A 166 13.37 -15.63 10.48
CA CYS A 166 14.36 -14.95 11.30
C CYS A 166 15.00 -15.92 12.27
N THR A 167 16.25 -15.74 12.59
CA THR A 167 16.97 -16.65 13.47
C THR A 167 17.48 -15.95 14.72
N LEU A 168 17.50 -16.67 15.85
CA LEU A 168 18.26 -16.33 17.04
C LEU A 168 19.37 -17.34 17.22
N LYS A 169 20.62 -16.88 17.03
CA LYS A 169 21.78 -17.74 17.06
C LYS A 169 22.58 -17.50 18.33
N PHE A 170 22.59 -18.48 19.24
CA PHE A 170 23.28 -18.44 20.51
C PHE A 170 24.60 -19.22 20.44
N ARG A 171 25.65 -18.60 20.96
CA ARG A 171 26.97 -19.19 21.07
C ARG A 171 27.68 -18.69 22.33
N SER A 172 28.59 -19.49 22.89
CA SER A 172 29.53 -18.97 23.90
C SER A 172 30.52 -18.02 23.22
N TRP A 173 30.83 -16.90 23.89
CA TRP A 173 31.75 -15.90 23.35
C TRP A 173 33.21 -16.33 23.44
N THR A 174 33.60 -16.94 24.59
CA THR A 174 35.01 -17.28 24.88
C THR A 174 35.31 -18.76 24.82
N TYR A 175 34.35 -19.63 25.14
CA TYR A 175 34.58 -21.06 25.27
C TYR A 175 34.31 -21.84 23.98
N ASP A 176 35.24 -22.73 23.65
CA ASP A 176 35.11 -23.64 22.51
C ASP A 176 34.24 -24.86 22.87
N HIS A 177 33.86 -25.64 21.86
CA HIS A 177 33.06 -26.85 22.05
C HIS A 177 33.85 -27.97 22.81
N THR A 178 35.20 -27.89 22.88
CA THR A 178 36.04 -28.77 23.69
C THR A 178 35.94 -28.50 25.19
N GLU A 179 35.44 -27.33 25.55
CA GLU A 179 35.29 -26.88 26.93
C GLU A 179 33.84 -26.84 27.39
N ILE A 180 32.92 -26.39 26.51
CA ILE A 180 31.49 -26.28 26.75
C ILE A 180 30.72 -26.90 25.60
N ASP A 181 29.84 -27.84 25.92
CA ASP A 181 28.87 -28.42 24.98
C ASP A 181 27.48 -27.80 25.20
N MET A 182 26.96 -27.17 24.15
CA MET A 182 25.60 -26.63 24.18
C MET A 182 24.61 -27.63 23.62
N VAL A 183 23.64 -28.01 24.41
CA VAL A 183 22.62 -29.03 24.07
C VAL A 183 21.24 -28.40 24.14
N LEU A 184 20.42 -28.68 23.11
CA LEU A 184 19.01 -28.33 23.15
C LEU A 184 18.26 -29.22 24.16
N LYS A 185 17.50 -28.61 25.05
CA LYS A 185 16.61 -29.33 25.97
C LYS A 185 15.30 -29.71 25.28
N SER A 186 14.78 -28.86 24.42
CA SER A 186 13.58 -29.07 23.60
C SER A 186 13.86 -28.80 22.13
N PRO A 187 13.30 -29.58 21.18
CA PRO A 187 13.45 -29.32 19.75
C PRO A 187 12.70 -28.06 19.28
N THR A 188 11.80 -27.53 20.08
CA THR A 188 11.04 -26.30 19.79
C THR A 188 11.10 -25.36 20.98
N ALA A 189 11.01 -24.06 20.72
CA ALA A 189 10.86 -23.07 21.79
C ALA A 189 9.49 -23.18 22.46
N ILE A 190 9.45 -22.80 23.75
CA ILE A 190 8.25 -22.79 24.58
C ILE A 190 7.47 -21.50 24.34
N MET A 191 6.14 -21.59 24.24
CA MET A 191 5.23 -20.46 24.06
C MET A 191 4.09 -20.41 25.08
N ASP A 192 4.28 -20.98 26.27
CA ASP A 192 3.22 -21.08 27.29
C ASP A 192 2.71 -19.71 27.73
N ASP A 193 3.63 -18.72 27.88
CA ASP A 193 3.32 -17.35 28.28
C ASP A 193 3.39 -16.37 27.10
N PHE A 194 3.16 -16.82 25.87
CA PHE A 194 3.29 -16.01 24.68
C PHE A 194 2.16 -14.99 24.53
N THR A 195 2.50 -13.72 24.38
CA THR A 195 1.57 -12.64 24.03
C THR A 195 1.48 -12.52 22.51
N PRO A 196 0.28 -12.74 21.89
CA PRO A 196 0.13 -12.67 20.44
C PRO A 196 0.47 -11.30 19.87
N SER A 197 1.14 -11.29 18.72
CA SER A 197 1.41 -10.07 17.96
C SER A 197 0.20 -9.66 17.12
N GLY A 198 -0.06 -8.35 17.01
CA GLY A 198 -1.09 -7.81 16.13
C GLY A 198 -0.75 -7.91 14.64
N GLU A 199 0.54 -8.02 14.29
CA GLU A 199 1.03 -7.98 12.91
C GLU A 199 1.51 -9.35 12.40
N TRP A 200 2.00 -10.22 13.29
CA TRP A 200 2.64 -11.48 12.91
C TRP A 200 2.00 -12.67 13.61
N ASP A 201 1.81 -13.75 12.87
CA ASP A 201 1.49 -15.06 13.40
C ASP A 201 2.76 -15.93 13.43
N ILE A 202 3.01 -16.61 14.55
CA ILE A 202 4.12 -17.55 14.65
C ILE A 202 3.66 -18.90 14.10
N VAL A 203 4.32 -19.36 13.04
CA VAL A 203 4.02 -20.64 12.39
C VAL A 203 4.77 -21.76 13.09
N ALA A 204 6.07 -21.56 13.36
CA ALA A 204 6.90 -22.56 14.04
C ALA A 204 8.13 -21.90 14.64
N LEU A 205 8.69 -22.52 15.69
CA LEU A 205 9.91 -22.09 16.39
C LEU A 205 10.84 -23.30 16.61
N PRO A 206 11.34 -23.98 15.56
CA PRO A 206 12.25 -25.09 15.75
C PRO A 206 13.62 -24.60 16.23
N GLY A 207 14.20 -25.37 17.14
CA GLY A 207 15.58 -25.22 17.58
C GLY A 207 16.48 -26.24 16.90
N ARG A 208 17.67 -25.84 16.55
CA ARG A 208 18.70 -26.73 15.99
C ARG A 208 20.05 -26.46 16.61
N ARG A 209 20.82 -27.51 16.78
CA ARG A 209 22.23 -27.43 17.16
C ARG A 209 23.08 -27.65 15.91
N THR A 210 23.99 -26.73 15.65
CA THR A 210 24.89 -26.81 14.49
C THR A 210 26.32 -26.93 14.96
N VAL A 211 27.03 -27.90 14.42
CA VAL A 211 28.48 -28.05 14.58
C VAL A 211 29.10 -27.81 13.21
N ASN A 212 30.08 -26.92 13.12
CA ASN A 212 30.75 -26.68 11.86
C ASN A 212 31.72 -27.82 11.54
N PRO A 213 31.57 -28.54 10.42
CA PRO A 213 32.49 -29.63 10.06
C PRO A 213 33.91 -29.17 9.77
N GLN A 214 34.09 -27.89 9.38
CA GLN A 214 35.39 -27.30 9.06
C GLN A 214 36.14 -26.77 10.29
N ASP A 215 35.38 -26.39 11.31
CA ASP A 215 35.90 -25.92 12.59
C ASP A 215 35.17 -26.66 13.72
N PRO A 216 35.74 -27.79 14.17
CA PRO A 216 35.12 -28.58 15.24
C PRO A 216 35.03 -27.84 16.58
N SER A 217 35.75 -26.72 16.74
CA SER A 217 35.59 -25.85 17.90
C SER A 217 34.34 -25.01 17.87
N TYR A 218 33.61 -24.98 16.74
CA TYR A 218 32.42 -24.16 16.55
C TYR A 218 31.13 -24.93 16.80
N VAL A 219 30.43 -24.55 17.85
CA VAL A 219 29.09 -25.04 18.19
C VAL A 219 28.15 -23.86 18.37
N ASP A 220 26.97 -23.92 17.77
CA ASP A 220 25.89 -22.96 18.03
C ASP A 220 24.55 -23.66 18.25
N VAL A 221 23.65 -22.96 18.95
CA VAL A 221 22.25 -23.30 19.07
C VAL A 221 21.42 -22.18 18.42
N THR A 222 20.68 -22.54 17.40
CA THR A 222 19.89 -21.59 16.61
C THR A 222 18.42 -21.94 16.73
N TYR A 223 17.59 -20.93 17.01
CA TYR A 223 16.13 -21.02 16.93
C TYR A 223 15.66 -20.27 15.70
N ASP A 224 14.91 -20.97 14.84
CA ASP A 224 14.36 -20.41 13.60
C ASP A 224 12.93 -19.91 13.86
N PHE A 225 12.70 -18.62 13.70
CA PHE A 225 11.41 -17.97 13.86
C PHE A 225 10.69 -17.91 12.50
N ILE A 226 9.84 -18.88 12.25
CA ILE A 226 9.01 -18.92 11.04
C ILE A 226 7.74 -18.16 11.36
N ILE A 227 7.64 -16.93 10.84
CA ILE A 227 6.56 -16.00 11.11
C ILE A 227 5.84 -15.61 9.83
N LYS A 228 4.52 -15.47 9.88
CA LYS A 228 3.66 -15.10 8.76
C LYS A 228 2.96 -13.78 9.07
N ARG A 229 2.97 -12.85 8.11
CA ARG A 229 2.34 -11.54 8.26
C ARG A 229 0.82 -11.64 8.20
N LYS A 230 0.13 -10.84 9.06
CA LYS A 230 -1.31 -10.57 8.99
C LYS A 230 -1.53 -9.45 7.97
N PRO A 231 -2.07 -9.74 6.77
CA PRO A 231 -2.06 -8.76 5.67
C PRO A 231 -3.17 -7.72 5.75
N LEU A 232 -4.10 -7.81 6.72
CA LEU A 232 -5.32 -7.00 6.75
C LEU A 232 -5.05 -5.50 6.72
N PHE A 233 -4.08 -5.02 7.52
CA PHE A 233 -3.71 -3.61 7.57
C PHE A 233 -3.24 -3.09 6.21
N TYR A 234 -2.34 -3.84 5.56
CA TYR A 234 -1.80 -3.47 4.25
C TYR A 234 -2.84 -3.63 3.13
N THR A 235 -3.74 -4.59 3.25
CA THR A 235 -4.84 -4.77 2.30
C THR A 235 -5.76 -3.57 2.30
N ILE A 236 -6.20 -3.10 3.48
CA ILE A 236 -7.13 -1.98 3.58
C ILE A 236 -6.45 -0.66 3.23
N ASN A 237 -5.24 -0.40 3.74
CA ASN A 237 -4.62 0.92 3.62
C ASN A 237 -3.77 1.10 2.35
N LEU A 238 -3.35 0.01 1.71
CA LEU A 238 -2.46 0.06 0.55
C LEU A 238 -3.10 -0.54 -0.70
N ILE A 239 -3.58 -1.79 -0.66
CA ILE A 239 -4.06 -2.50 -1.85
C ILE A 239 -5.38 -1.91 -2.34
N ILE A 240 -6.36 -1.76 -1.47
CA ILE A 240 -7.69 -1.22 -1.85
C ILE A 240 -7.58 0.17 -2.46
N PRO A 241 -6.90 1.18 -1.85
CA PRO A 241 -6.74 2.49 -2.47
C PRO A 241 -6.02 2.44 -3.82
N CYS A 242 -5.00 1.60 -3.98
CA CYS A 242 -4.32 1.43 -5.26
C CYS A 242 -5.25 0.90 -6.35
N VAL A 243 -6.09 -0.09 -6.03
CA VAL A 243 -7.09 -0.64 -6.97
C VAL A 243 -8.12 0.43 -7.34
N LEU A 244 -8.61 1.21 -6.37
CA LEU A 244 -9.55 2.30 -6.62
C LEU A 244 -8.95 3.38 -7.52
N ILE A 245 -7.71 3.80 -7.28
CA ILE A 245 -7.00 4.77 -8.14
C ILE A 245 -6.82 4.21 -9.55
N THR A 246 -6.49 2.93 -9.69
CA THR A 246 -6.40 2.27 -11.00
C THR A 246 -7.74 2.24 -11.72
N SER A 247 -8.85 2.05 -10.99
CA SER A 247 -10.19 2.11 -11.59
C SER A 247 -10.55 3.51 -12.10
N LEU A 248 -10.07 4.57 -11.43
CA LEU A 248 -10.23 5.95 -11.91
C LEU A 248 -9.45 6.18 -13.22
N ALA A 249 -8.29 5.53 -13.39
CA ALA A 249 -7.54 5.61 -14.65
C ALA A 249 -8.33 5.03 -15.84
N ILE A 250 -9.15 3.99 -15.61
CA ILE A 250 -10.05 3.44 -16.62
C ILE A 250 -11.13 4.46 -17.01
N LEU A 251 -11.64 5.20 -16.02
CA LEU A 251 -12.71 6.18 -16.22
C LEU A 251 -12.32 7.33 -17.14
N VAL A 252 -11.01 7.65 -17.29
CA VAL A 252 -10.49 8.66 -18.20
C VAL A 252 -10.98 8.44 -19.63
N PHE A 253 -10.96 7.18 -20.12
CA PHE A 253 -11.42 6.83 -21.47
C PHE A 253 -12.94 6.90 -21.64
N TYR A 254 -13.69 6.89 -20.54
CA TYR A 254 -15.14 7.05 -20.57
C TYR A 254 -15.58 8.51 -20.62
N LEU A 255 -14.74 9.43 -20.13
CA LEU A 255 -15.04 10.85 -20.07
C LEU A 255 -15.09 11.46 -21.49
N PRO A 256 -16.07 12.30 -21.84
CA PRO A 256 -16.12 12.93 -23.15
C PRO A 256 -14.98 13.95 -23.32
N SER A 257 -14.46 14.06 -24.55
CA SER A 257 -13.31 14.93 -24.86
C SER A 257 -13.61 16.42 -24.71
N ASP A 258 -14.89 16.81 -24.86
CA ASP A 258 -15.35 18.19 -24.73
C ASP A 258 -15.25 18.75 -23.30
N CYS A 259 -15.13 17.91 -22.27
CA CYS A 259 -15.05 18.35 -20.87
C CYS A 259 -13.75 19.08 -20.51
N GLY A 260 -12.67 18.90 -21.26
CA GLY A 260 -11.36 19.50 -21.00
C GLY A 260 -10.60 18.91 -19.80
N GLU A 261 -11.26 18.15 -18.90
CA GLU A 261 -10.72 17.67 -17.63
C GLU A 261 -10.01 16.30 -17.72
N LYS A 262 -9.95 15.67 -18.89
CA LYS A 262 -9.29 14.37 -19.08
C LYS A 262 -7.83 14.38 -18.66
N MET A 263 -7.09 15.43 -19.03
CA MET A 263 -5.66 15.57 -18.73
C MET A 263 -5.43 15.78 -17.23
N THR A 264 -6.24 16.57 -16.58
CA THR A 264 -6.18 16.83 -15.14
C THR A 264 -6.39 15.54 -14.35
N LEU A 265 -7.38 14.73 -14.74
CA LEU A 265 -7.65 13.44 -14.12
C LEU A 265 -6.47 12.45 -14.30
N CYS A 266 -5.91 12.36 -15.52
CA CYS A 266 -4.75 11.50 -15.79
C CYS A 266 -3.54 11.87 -14.92
N ILE A 267 -3.21 13.16 -14.85
CA ILE A 267 -2.07 13.65 -14.11
C ILE A 267 -2.28 13.43 -12.60
N SER A 268 -3.48 13.68 -12.08
CA SER A 268 -3.78 13.45 -10.65
C SER A 268 -3.68 11.97 -10.26
N VAL A 269 -4.13 11.05 -11.12
CA VAL A 269 -3.97 9.60 -10.93
C VAL A 269 -2.50 9.21 -10.93
N LEU A 270 -1.71 9.71 -11.88
CA LEU A 270 -0.26 9.44 -11.93
C LEU A 270 0.44 9.94 -10.66
N LEU A 271 0.12 11.15 -10.20
CA LEU A 271 0.67 11.73 -8.99
C LEU A 271 0.32 10.89 -7.76
N ALA A 272 -0.93 10.43 -7.64
CA ALA A 272 -1.36 9.55 -6.56
C ALA A 272 -0.59 8.21 -6.56
N LEU A 273 -0.42 7.57 -7.72
CA LEU A 273 0.36 6.33 -7.83
C LEU A 273 1.84 6.52 -7.47
N THR A 274 2.45 7.64 -7.85
CA THR A 274 3.84 7.95 -7.47
C THR A 274 3.97 8.15 -5.97
N PHE A 275 2.98 8.79 -5.32
CA PHE A 275 2.95 8.91 -3.87
C PHE A 275 2.91 7.55 -3.17
N PHE A 276 2.06 6.62 -3.63
CA PHE A 276 2.02 5.25 -3.09
C PHE A 276 3.32 4.49 -3.31
N LEU A 277 3.98 4.66 -4.46
CA LEU A 277 5.28 4.04 -4.71
C LEU A 277 6.34 4.56 -3.72
N LEU A 278 6.36 5.86 -3.45
CA LEU A 278 7.25 6.45 -2.45
C LEU A 278 6.93 5.97 -1.02
N LEU A 279 5.66 5.79 -0.70
CA LEU A 279 5.24 5.24 0.60
C LEU A 279 5.79 3.81 0.80
N ILE A 280 5.67 2.96 -0.21
CA ILE A 280 6.21 1.59 -0.16
C ILE A 280 7.73 1.58 -0.02
N SER A 281 8.42 2.48 -0.72
CA SER A 281 9.89 2.58 -0.64
C SER A 281 10.41 2.93 0.76
N LYS A 282 9.54 3.49 1.63
CA LYS A 282 9.88 3.76 3.04
C LYS A 282 9.72 2.53 3.95
N ILE A 283 8.85 1.60 3.58
CA ILE A 283 8.55 0.40 4.38
C ILE A 283 9.52 -0.74 4.04
N VAL A 284 9.78 -0.94 2.77
CA VAL A 284 10.61 -2.03 2.27
C VAL A 284 12.10 -1.69 2.36
N PRO A 285 12.98 -2.65 2.72
CA PRO A 285 14.42 -2.42 2.73
C PRO A 285 14.94 -2.05 1.34
N PRO A 286 15.90 -1.12 1.23
CA PRO A 286 16.49 -0.69 -0.03
C PRO A 286 17.46 -1.77 -0.58
N THR A 287 16.93 -2.96 -0.88
CA THR A 287 17.70 -4.07 -1.44
C THR A 287 17.48 -4.16 -2.95
N SER A 288 18.54 -4.53 -3.68
CA SER A 288 18.48 -4.74 -5.13
C SER A 288 18.25 -6.22 -5.51
N LEU A 289 17.90 -7.07 -4.54
CA LEU A 289 17.74 -8.50 -4.76
C LEU A 289 16.38 -8.84 -5.38
N ASP A 290 15.30 -8.27 -4.84
CA ASP A 290 13.94 -8.52 -5.29
C ASP A 290 13.07 -7.26 -5.15
N ILE A 291 12.10 -7.13 -6.05
CA ILE A 291 11.09 -6.07 -6.00
C ILE A 291 9.82 -6.65 -5.35
N PRO A 292 9.23 -5.98 -4.33
CA PRO A 292 7.98 -6.41 -3.72
C PRO A 292 6.85 -6.58 -4.74
N LEU A 293 5.95 -7.53 -4.50
CA LEU A 293 4.81 -7.78 -5.37
C LEU A 293 3.97 -6.51 -5.61
N ILE A 294 3.67 -5.78 -4.55
CA ILE A 294 2.91 -4.53 -4.63
C ILE A 294 3.69 -3.44 -5.40
N GLY A 295 5.03 -3.40 -5.29
CA GLY A 295 5.87 -2.50 -6.07
C GLY A 295 5.82 -2.80 -7.58
N LYS A 296 5.82 -4.09 -7.95
CA LYS A 296 5.64 -4.52 -9.35
C LYS A 296 4.27 -4.10 -9.88
N TYR A 297 3.22 -4.25 -9.06
CA TYR A 297 1.87 -3.83 -9.43
C TYR A 297 1.78 -2.31 -9.65
N LEU A 298 2.34 -1.50 -8.74
CA LEU A 298 2.35 -0.04 -8.90
C LEU A 298 3.17 0.42 -10.10
N LEU A 299 4.32 -0.20 -10.34
CA LEU A 299 5.13 0.12 -11.53
C LEU A 299 4.38 -0.21 -12.82
N PHE A 300 3.74 -1.39 -12.88
CA PHE A 300 2.92 -1.80 -14.00
C PHE A 300 1.77 -0.81 -14.25
N THR A 301 1.01 -0.44 -13.21
CA THR A 301 -0.10 0.52 -13.35
C THR A 301 0.40 1.93 -13.72
N MET A 302 1.54 2.36 -13.20
CA MET A 302 2.18 3.63 -13.58
C MET A 302 2.51 3.69 -15.08
N VAL A 303 3.10 2.62 -15.62
CA VAL A 303 3.39 2.52 -17.06
C VAL A 303 2.11 2.58 -17.87
N LEU A 304 1.06 1.87 -17.46
CA LEU A 304 -0.24 1.91 -18.13
C LEU A 304 -0.88 3.30 -18.10
N VAL A 305 -0.85 3.98 -16.96
CA VAL A 305 -1.39 5.35 -16.85
C VAL A 305 -0.58 6.32 -17.71
N THR A 306 0.74 6.19 -17.77
CA THR A 306 1.58 7.01 -18.66
C THR A 306 1.19 6.79 -20.12
N PHE A 307 0.98 5.54 -20.53
CA PHE A 307 0.48 5.22 -21.86
C PHE A 307 -0.92 5.81 -22.11
N SER A 308 -1.80 5.76 -21.11
CA SER A 308 -3.12 6.41 -21.15
C SER A 308 -3.02 7.92 -21.38
N ILE A 309 -2.06 8.60 -20.75
CA ILE A 309 -1.83 10.04 -20.96
C ILE A 309 -1.45 10.30 -22.41
N VAL A 310 -0.49 9.55 -22.95
CA VAL A 310 -0.04 9.72 -24.34
C VAL A 310 -1.20 9.49 -25.32
N THR A 311 -1.99 8.43 -25.12
CA THR A 311 -3.16 8.15 -25.98
C THR A 311 -4.22 9.25 -25.86
N THR A 312 -4.48 9.76 -24.65
CA THR A 312 -5.42 10.87 -24.42
C THR A 312 -5.01 12.13 -25.15
N VAL A 313 -3.72 12.46 -25.15
CA VAL A 313 -3.20 13.62 -25.93
C VAL A 313 -3.42 13.41 -27.41
N CYS A 314 -3.16 12.20 -27.94
CA CYS A 314 -3.42 11.88 -29.34
C CYS A 314 -4.91 12.00 -29.69
N VAL A 315 -5.81 11.50 -28.83
CA VAL A 315 -7.26 11.60 -29.02
C VAL A 315 -7.73 13.04 -29.02
N LEU A 316 -7.25 13.88 -28.07
CA LEU A 316 -7.56 15.30 -28.02
C LEU A 316 -7.08 16.04 -29.29
N ASN A 317 -5.89 15.70 -29.79
CA ASN A 317 -5.39 16.26 -31.04
C ASN A 317 -6.30 15.88 -32.23
N VAL A 318 -6.79 14.64 -32.28
CA VAL A 318 -7.73 14.19 -33.32
C VAL A 318 -9.08 14.90 -33.17
N HIS A 319 -9.58 15.05 -31.95
CA HIS A 319 -10.87 15.67 -31.63
C HIS A 319 -10.95 17.15 -32.09
N HIS A 320 -9.83 17.91 -31.97
CA HIS A 320 -9.78 19.33 -32.33
C HIS A 320 -9.33 19.59 -33.78
N ARG A 321 -9.31 18.56 -34.64
CA ARG A 321 -9.00 18.74 -36.07
C ARG A 321 -10.14 19.42 -36.79
N SER A 322 -9.80 20.38 -37.64
CA SER A 322 -10.72 21.11 -38.54
C SER A 322 -10.42 20.80 -40.01
N PRO A 323 -11.40 20.95 -40.92
CA PRO A 323 -11.18 20.73 -42.35
C PRO A 323 -10.13 21.64 -42.98
N SER A 324 -9.94 22.85 -42.38
CA SER A 324 -8.93 23.80 -42.82
C SER A 324 -7.48 23.32 -42.51
N THR A 325 -7.29 22.44 -41.52
CA THR A 325 -5.96 21.97 -41.12
C THR A 325 -5.61 20.58 -41.65
N HIS A 326 -6.59 19.69 -41.74
CA HIS A 326 -6.34 18.29 -42.11
C HIS A 326 -7.48 17.70 -42.90
N THR A 327 -7.16 17.19 -44.08
CA THR A 327 -8.09 16.38 -44.89
C THR A 327 -8.13 14.92 -44.40
N MET A 328 -9.33 14.35 -44.27
CA MET A 328 -9.48 12.97 -43.78
C MET A 328 -9.14 11.96 -44.90
N ALA A 329 -8.10 11.15 -44.67
CA ALA A 329 -7.70 10.11 -45.59
C ALA A 329 -8.77 9.02 -45.73
N SER A 330 -8.91 8.41 -46.91
CA SER A 330 -9.95 7.39 -47.21
C SER A 330 -9.84 6.16 -46.32
N TRP A 331 -8.62 5.73 -45.95
CA TRP A 331 -8.44 4.58 -45.08
C TRP A 331 -8.94 4.86 -43.64
N VAL A 332 -8.83 6.12 -43.14
CA VAL A 332 -9.37 6.53 -41.84
C VAL A 332 -10.89 6.45 -41.84
N LYS A 333 -11.54 6.91 -42.93
CA LYS A 333 -13.00 6.80 -43.11
C LYS A 333 -13.46 5.35 -43.06
N GLU A 334 -12.82 4.47 -43.83
CA GLU A 334 -13.21 3.07 -43.88
C GLU A 334 -12.98 2.33 -42.54
N CYS A 335 -11.85 2.56 -41.89
CA CYS A 335 -11.51 1.89 -40.64
C CYS A 335 -12.32 2.42 -39.45
N PHE A 336 -12.31 3.75 -39.19
CA PHE A 336 -12.85 4.34 -37.99
C PHE A 336 -14.32 4.78 -38.07
N LEU A 337 -14.86 4.99 -39.30
CA LEU A 337 -16.27 5.36 -39.44
C LEU A 337 -17.17 4.13 -39.79
N HIS A 338 -16.61 3.06 -40.36
CA HIS A 338 -17.42 1.91 -40.77
C HIS A 338 -17.08 0.61 -40.05
N LYS A 339 -15.82 0.14 -40.07
CA LYS A 339 -15.43 -1.18 -39.52
C LYS A 339 -15.39 -1.20 -37.97
N LEU A 340 -14.70 -0.27 -37.39
CA LEU A 340 -14.47 -0.23 -35.94
C LEU A 340 -15.74 0.04 -35.11
N PRO A 341 -16.62 0.99 -35.50
CA PRO A 341 -17.88 1.23 -34.76
C PRO A 341 -18.80 0.00 -34.75
N THR A 342 -18.83 -0.75 -35.84
CA THR A 342 -19.61 -2.00 -35.93
C THR A 342 -19.08 -3.04 -34.92
N PHE A 343 -17.77 -3.16 -34.81
CA PHE A 343 -17.12 -4.04 -33.82
C PHE A 343 -17.34 -3.60 -32.37
N LEU A 344 -17.37 -2.28 -32.12
CA LEU A 344 -17.57 -1.69 -30.80
C LEU A 344 -19.04 -1.46 -30.44
N PHE A 345 -20.00 -1.92 -31.26
CA PHE A 345 -21.45 -1.72 -31.10
C PHE A 345 -21.85 -0.25 -30.99
N MET A 346 -21.14 0.67 -31.66
CA MET A 346 -21.42 2.09 -31.67
C MET A 346 -22.26 2.45 -32.91
N LYS A 347 -23.35 3.21 -32.72
CA LYS A 347 -24.13 3.77 -33.81
C LYS A 347 -23.77 5.24 -34.00
N ARG A 348 -23.59 5.65 -35.25
CA ARG A 348 -23.38 7.07 -35.61
C ARG A 348 -24.70 7.83 -35.43
N PRO A 349 -24.78 8.89 -34.62
CA PRO A 349 -25.95 9.74 -34.58
C PRO A 349 -26.07 10.49 -35.87
N GLY A 350 -27.23 10.50 -36.49
CA GLY A 350 -27.53 11.26 -37.72
C GLY A 350 -27.63 10.47 -39.02
N LEU A 351 -27.42 9.14 -39.06
CA LEU A 351 -27.61 8.32 -40.26
C LEU A 351 -29.02 7.68 -40.34
N GLU A 352 -30.05 8.32 -39.75
CA GLU A 352 -31.40 7.99 -40.15
C GLU A 352 -31.68 8.77 -41.42
N VAL A 353 -31.60 8.04 -42.54
CA VAL A 353 -32.08 8.49 -43.86
C VAL A 353 -33.53 8.92 -43.69
N SER A 354 -33.75 10.24 -43.54
CA SER A 354 -35.09 10.80 -43.72
C SER A 354 -35.51 10.45 -45.16
N PRO A 355 -36.63 9.73 -45.35
CA PRO A 355 -37.04 9.41 -46.73
C PRO A 355 -37.30 10.77 -47.42
N ALA A 356 -36.64 10.91 -48.56
CA ALA A 356 -36.69 12.07 -49.44
C ALA A 356 -38.17 12.53 -49.60
N ARG A 357 -38.51 13.69 -49.04
CA ARG A 357 -39.71 14.39 -49.40
C ARG A 357 -39.58 14.83 -50.86
N VAL A 358 -40.26 14.10 -51.71
CA VAL A 358 -40.50 14.53 -53.08
C VAL A 358 -41.16 15.91 -53.02
N PRO A 359 -40.70 16.95 -53.73
CA PRO A 359 -41.36 18.23 -53.77
C PRO A 359 -42.65 18.09 -54.58
N HIS A 360 -43.82 18.04 -53.91
CA HIS A 360 -45.09 18.24 -54.53
C HIS A 360 -45.19 19.67 -55.01
N SER A 361 -45.27 19.87 -56.31
CA SER A 361 -45.66 21.10 -56.97
C SER A 361 -47.09 21.50 -56.48
N SER A 362 -47.16 22.49 -55.57
CA SER A 362 -48.43 23.04 -55.14
C SER A 362 -48.86 24.15 -56.09
N GLN A 363 -49.89 23.88 -56.81
CA GLN A 363 -50.69 24.89 -57.51
C GLN A 363 -51.25 25.91 -56.51
N LEU A 364 -51.01 27.16 -56.85
CA LEU A 364 -51.55 28.36 -56.14
C LEU A 364 -53.10 28.37 -56.31
N HIS A 365 -53.83 28.09 -55.25
CA HIS A 365 -55.27 28.44 -55.17
C HIS A 365 -55.46 29.55 -54.19
N LEU A 366 -55.88 30.69 -54.74
CA LEU A 366 -56.33 31.86 -54.03
C LEU A 366 -57.76 31.64 -53.53
N THR A 367 -58.02 31.61 -52.25
CA THR A 367 -59.33 31.87 -51.71
C THR A 367 -59.23 32.64 -50.41
N THR A 368 -60.05 33.67 -50.43
CA THR A 368 -60.33 34.73 -49.48
C THR A 368 -61.04 34.24 -48.18
N ALA A 369 -60.69 34.93 -47.07
CA ALA A 369 -61.53 35.37 -45.96
C ALA A 369 -62.30 34.32 -45.10
N GLU A 370 -62.10 34.34 -43.79
CA GLU A 370 -62.95 35.09 -42.85
C GLU A 370 -62.53 34.81 -41.40
N ALA A 371 -62.80 35.74 -40.62
CA ALA A 371 -62.50 35.85 -39.20
C ALA A 371 -63.40 34.96 -38.33
N ALA A 372 -62.94 34.50 -37.20
CA ALA A 372 -63.73 34.44 -35.97
C ALA A 372 -62.82 34.21 -34.72
N THR A 373 -62.93 35.15 -33.85
CA THR A 373 -62.64 35.22 -32.43
C THR A 373 -63.04 33.97 -31.62
N THR A 374 -62.32 33.61 -30.63
CA THR A 374 -62.67 33.66 -29.17
C THR A 374 -61.60 32.91 -28.31
N SER A 375 -60.99 33.64 -27.43
CA SER A 375 -60.92 33.53 -25.95
C SER A 375 -60.71 32.17 -25.29
N ALA A 376 -59.68 31.93 -24.53
CA ALA A 376 -59.70 32.04 -23.07
C ALA A 376 -58.55 31.19 -22.39
N LEU A 377 -57.94 31.85 -21.45
CA LEU A 377 -57.30 31.41 -20.19
C LEU A 377 -56.19 30.33 -20.15
N GLY A 378 -55.09 30.83 -19.74
CA GLY A 378 -53.94 30.37 -19.03
C GLY A 378 -54.13 29.41 -17.84
N PRO A 379 -53.21 29.27 -16.87
CA PRO A 379 -51.77 29.54 -16.88
C PRO A 379 -50.94 28.32 -16.36
N THR A 380 -49.66 28.33 -16.44
CA THR A 380 -48.67 28.09 -15.38
C THR A 380 -47.28 27.75 -15.94
N SER A 381 -46.34 28.52 -15.46
CA SER A 381 -44.87 28.32 -15.53
C SER A 381 -44.45 27.19 -14.55
N PRO A 382 -43.16 26.88 -14.31
CA PRO A 382 -41.92 27.51 -14.77
C PRO A 382 -40.71 26.53 -15.03
N SER A 383 -39.64 27.14 -15.37
CA SER A 383 -38.27 26.90 -14.94
C SER A 383 -37.25 26.25 -15.87
N ASN A 384 -36.25 27.06 -16.11
CA ASN A 384 -34.82 26.84 -16.01
C ASN A 384 -34.13 26.04 -17.14
N LEU A 385 -33.01 26.37 -17.64
CA LEU A 385 -31.90 27.28 -17.32
C LEU A 385 -30.75 26.97 -18.31
N TYR A 386 -29.98 27.97 -18.67
CA TYR A 386 -28.65 27.95 -19.23
C TYR A 386 -28.39 27.63 -20.71
N GLY A 387 -27.95 28.66 -21.37
CA GLY A 387 -27.26 28.60 -22.65
C GLY A 387 -26.90 30.01 -23.13
N ASN A 388 -25.97 30.66 -22.44
CA ASN A 388 -25.40 31.93 -22.86
C ASN A 388 -24.52 31.71 -24.09
N SER A 389 -24.95 32.26 -25.25
CA SER A 389 -24.03 32.55 -26.36
C SER A 389 -24.30 33.98 -26.78
N MET A 390 -23.43 34.88 -26.36
CA MET A 390 -23.40 36.26 -26.83
C MET A 390 -22.89 36.29 -28.25
N TYR A 391 -23.75 36.58 -29.19
CA TYR A 391 -23.34 37.13 -30.48
C TYR A 391 -23.57 38.65 -30.44
N PHE A 392 -22.46 39.42 -30.55
CA PHE A 392 -22.49 40.84 -30.80
C PHE A 392 -23.04 41.09 -32.20
N VAL A 393 -24.26 41.62 -32.28
CA VAL A 393 -24.81 42.20 -33.51
C VAL A 393 -24.53 43.72 -33.47
N ASN A 394 -23.67 44.16 -34.36
CA ASN A 394 -23.45 45.59 -34.59
C ASN A 394 -24.73 46.24 -35.12
N PRO A 395 -25.19 47.38 -34.57
CA PRO A 395 -26.39 48.03 -35.07
C PRO A 395 -26.12 48.75 -36.38
N VAL A 396 -26.94 48.45 -37.38
CA VAL A 396 -27.01 49.20 -38.67
C VAL A 396 -27.55 50.60 -38.38
N PRO A 397 -26.94 51.68 -38.92
CA PRO A 397 -27.39 53.05 -38.69
C PRO A 397 -28.73 53.31 -39.38
N ALA A 398 -29.64 53.96 -38.65
CA ALA A 398 -30.97 54.33 -39.12
C ALA A 398 -30.90 55.40 -40.19
N ALA A 399 -31.66 55.20 -41.29
CA ALA A 399 -31.87 56.16 -42.34
C ALA A 399 -32.85 57.29 -41.87
N PRO A 400 -32.66 58.54 -42.33
CA PRO A 400 -33.50 59.65 -41.85
C PRO A 400 -34.89 59.64 -42.47
N LYS A 401 -35.87 59.91 -41.61
CA LYS A 401 -37.26 60.18 -42.02
C LYS A 401 -37.39 61.48 -42.76
N SER A 402 -37.82 61.42 -44.02
CA SER A 402 -38.28 62.63 -44.76
C SER A 402 -39.80 62.61 -44.90
N ALA A 403 -40.31 63.84 -44.72
CA ALA A 403 -41.75 64.12 -44.56
C ALA A 403 -42.57 63.92 -45.85
N VAL A 404 -43.81 63.53 -45.60
CA VAL A 404 -44.87 63.47 -46.60
C VAL A 404 -45.35 64.88 -46.99
N SER A 405 -45.38 65.16 -48.25
CA SER A 405 -46.18 66.22 -48.83
C SER A 405 -46.93 65.70 -50.03
N SER A 406 -48.25 65.85 -49.99
CA SER A 406 -49.24 65.51 -50.98
C SER A 406 -49.29 66.44 -52.14
N HIS A 407 -49.35 66.03 -53.45
CA HIS A 407 -50.42 66.26 -54.40
C HIS A 407 -50.06 65.75 -55.81
N PRO A 408 -51.05 65.52 -56.70
CA PRO A 408 -50.87 64.55 -57.80
C PRO A 408 -50.66 65.30 -59.14
N ALA A 409 -49.87 64.78 -60.02
CA ALA A 409 -49.97 65.03 -61.42
C ALA A 409 -49.21 64.00 -62.26
N GLY A 410 -49.85 63.57 -63.32
CA GLY A 410 -49.60 62.62 -64.34
C GLY A 410 -48.16 62.21 -64.66
N LEU A 411 -47.90 60.92 -64.56
CA LEU A 411 -46.60 60.31 -64.94
C LEU A 411 -46.54 60.14 -66.49
N PRO A 412 -45.47 60.61 -67.15
CA PRO A 412 -45.15 60.26 -68.51
C PRO A 412 -44.81 58.69 -68.61
N ARG A 413 -45.16 58.06 -69.71
CA ARG A 413 -44.92 56.64 -70.03
C ARG A 413 -43.47 56.19 -69.87
N ASP A 414 -42.48 57.10 -69.91
CA ASP A 414 -41.08 56.75 -69.74
C ASP A 414 -40.67 56.46 -68.33
N ALA A 415 -41.38 56.88 -67.30
CA ALA A 415 -41.07 56.60 -65.89
C ALA A 415 -41.39 55.12 -65.49
N ARG A 416 -42.31 54.48 -66.18
CA ARG A 416 -42.65 53.01 -65.93
C ARG A 416 -41.54 52.04 -66.43
N LEU A 417 -40.86 52.41 -67.51
CA LEU A 417 -39.78 51.57 -68.05
C LEU A 417 -38.50 51.69 -67.18
N ARG A 418 -38.19 52.91 -66.66
CA ARG A 418 -37.07 53.08 -65.71
C ARG A 418 -37.32 52.48 -64.35
N SER A 419 -38.54 52.45 -63.83
CA SER A 419 -38.94 51.77 -62.58
C SER A 419 -38.85 50.24 -62.73
N SER A 420 -39.26 49.70 -63.87
CA SER A 420 -39.13 48.25 -64.16
C SER A 420 -37.66 47.78 -64.27
N GLY A 421 -36.78 48.63 -64.78
CA GLY A 421 -35.34 48.34 -64.86
C GLY A 421 -34.65 48.33 -63.50
N ARG A 422 -34.96 49.31 -62.62
CA ARG A 422 -34.42 49.32 -61.22
C ARG A 422 -34.93 48.16 -60.42
N PHE A 423 -36.23 47.87 -60.47
CA PHE A 423 -36.82 46.74 -59.77
C PHE A 423 -36.20 45.38 -60.19
N ARG A 424 -35.88 45.21 -61.45
CA ARG A 424 -35.14 44.00 -61.93
C ARG A 424 -33.70 43.97 -61.39
N GLN A 425 -33.04 45.11 -61.31
CA GLN A 425 -31.68 45.18 -60.80
C GLN A 425 -31.64 44.92 -59.31
N ASP A 426 -32.55 45.55 -58.54
CA ASP A 426 -32.70 45.33 -57.08
C ASP A 426 -33.07 43.85 -56.78
N LEU A 427 -33.95 43.21 -57.62
CA LEU A 427 -34.32 41.81 -57.48
C LEU A 427 -33.11 40.89 -57.80
N GLN A 428 -32.31 41.24 -58.78
CA GLN A 428 -31.14 40.49 -59.15
C GLN A 428 -30.07 40.56 -58.11
N GLU A 429 -29.82 41.72 -57.51
CA GLU A 429 -28.91 41.96 -56.40
C GLU A 429 -29.38 41.18 -55.13
N ALA A 430 -30.66 41.18 -54.85
CA ALA A 430 -31.25 40.36 -53.78
C ALA A 430 -31.09 38.87 -54.02
N LEU A 431 -31.25 38.38 -55.23
CA LEU A 431 -31.10 36.99 -55.66
C LEU A 431 -29.62 36.53 -55.52
N GLU A 432 -28.68 37.38 -55.92
CA GLU A 432 -27.25 37.15 -55.76
C GLU A 432 -26.85 37.12 -54.29
N GLY A 433 -27.41 38.02 -53.45
CA GLY A 433 -27.20 38.02 -51.99
C GLY A 433 -27.74 36.73 -51.33
N VAL A 434 -28.94 36.27 -51.72
CA VAL A 434 -29.52 35.00 -51.20
C VAL A 434 -28.69 33.78 -51.69
N SER A 435 -28.25 33.79 -52.97
CA SER A 435 -27.38 32.71 -53.51
C SER A 435 -26.04 32.67 -52.79
N PHE A 436 -25.44 33.79 -52.49
CA PHE A 436 -24.20 33.89 -51.68
C PHE A 436 -24.39 33.32 -50.28
N ILE A 437 -25.46 33.72 -49.56
CA ILE A 437 -25.78 33.21 -48.24
C ILE A 437 -26.03 31.68 -48.29
N ALA A 438 -26.79 31.20 -49.28
CA ALA A 438 -27.05 29.78 -49.42
C ALA A 438 -25.76 28.98 -49.68
N GLN A 439 -24.88 29.48 -50.51
CA GLN A 439 -23.59 28.84 -50.78
C GLN A 439 -22.66 28.88 -49.56
N HIS A 440 -22.70 29.94 -48.76
CA HIS A 440 -21.93 30.04 -47.54
C HIS A 440 -22.44 29.06 -46.47
N LEU A 441 -23.75 28.97 -46.29
CA LEU A 441 -24.38 27.99 -45.38
C LEU A 441 -24.07 26.54 -45.81
N GLU A 442 -24.10 26.25 -47.08
CA GLU A 442 -23.76 24.89 -47.58
C GLU A 442 -22.27 24.57 -47.38
N SER A 443 -21.40 25.58 -47.46
CA SER A 443 -19.96 25.41 -47.12
C SER A 443 -19.78 25.15 -45.64
N ASP A 444 -20.45 25.91 -44.76
CA ASP A 444 -20.39 25.76 -43.31
C ASP A 444 -20.93 24.40 -42.87
N ASP A 445 -22.08 23.93 -43.44
CA ASP A 445 -22.62 22.60 -43.18
C ASP A 445 -21.66 21.49 -43.56
N ARG A 446 -20.97 21.61 -44.70
CA ARG A 446 -19.93 20.65 -45.11
C ARG A 446 -18.74 20.65 -44.17
N ASP A 447 -18.28 21.80 -43.75
CA ASP A 447 -17.16 21.92 -42.79
C ASP A 447 -17.53 21.37 -41.42
N GLN A 448 -18.75 21.65 -40.97
CA GLN A 448 -19.30 21.12 -39.69
C GLN A 448 -19.40 19.59 -39.73
N SER A 449 -19.84 19.01 -40.86
CA SER A 449 -19.93 17.54 -40.99
C SER A 449 -18.56 16.85 -40.90
N VAL A 450 -17.51 17.47 -41.44
CA VAL A 450 -16.13 16.95 -41.31
C VAL A 450 -15.61 17.07 -39.88
N VAL A 451 -15.94 18.14 -39.15
CA VAL A 451 -15.59 18.27 -37.72
C VAL A 451 -16.29 17.22 -36.88
N GLU A 452 -17.57 16.94 -37.17
CA GLU A 452 -18.33 15.86 -36.48
C GLU A 452 -17.75 14.49 -36.79
N ASP A 453 -17.27 14.23 -38.00
CA ASP A 453 -16.58 13.01 -38.38
C ASP A 453 -15.28 12.82 -37.53
N TRP A 454 -14.47 13.86 -37.35
CA TRP A 454 -13.27 13.81 -36.52
C TRP A 454 -13.61 13.60 -35.03
N LYS A 455 -14.67 14.23 -34.54
CA LYS A 455 -15.17 14.01 -33.17
C LYS A 455 -15.62 12.57 -32.98
N PHE A 456 -16.33 12.00 -33.95
CA PHE A 456 -16.75 10.60 -33.92
C PHE A 456 -15.56 9.63 -33.95
N VAL A 457 -14.55 9.89 -34.77
CA VAL A 457 -13.30 9.13 -34.80
C VAL A 457 -12.62 9.15 -33.44
N ALA A 458 -12.51 10.31 -32.83
CA ALA A 458 -11.93 10.45 -31.48
C ALA A 458 -12.69 9.60 -30.44
N MET A 459 -14.03 9.61 -30.49
CA MET A 459 -14.88 8.81 -29.59
C MET A 459 -14.69 7.30 -29.82
N VAL A 460 -14.57 6.85 -31.07
CA VAL A 460 -14.32 5.45 -31.41
C VAL A 460 -12.94 5.00 -30.91
N VAL A 461 -11.94 5.84 -31.05
CA VAL A 461 -10.58 5.58 -30.54
C VAL A 461 -10.57 5.48 -29.01
N ASP A 462 -11.26 6.38 -28.30
CA ASP A 462 -11.41 6.31 -26.84
C ASP A 462 -12.04 4.99 -26.38
N ARG A 463 -13.11 4.54 -27.05
CA ARG A 463 -13.77 3.26 -26.76
C ARG A 463 -12.88 2.05 -27.02
N LEU A 464 -12.09 2.08 -28.10
CA LEU A 464 -11.12 1.03 -28.39
C LEU A 464 -10.07 0.94 -27.28
N PHE A 465 -9.47 2.07 -26.92
CA PHE A 465 -8.47 2.10 -25.86
C PHE A 465 -9.06 1.73 -24.49
N LEU A 466 -10.31 2.08 -24.21
CA LEU A 466 -11.01 1.63 -22.99
C LEU A 466 -10.99 0.10 -22.88
N TRP A 467 -11.40 -0.62 -23.92
CA TRP A 467 -11.43 -2.08 -23.91
C TRP A 467 -10.04 -2.70 -23.80
N VAL A 468 -9.08 -2.18 -24.57
CA VAL A 468 -7.68 -2.63 -24.50
C VAL A 468 -7.12 -2.42 -23.11
N PHE A 469 -7.34 -1.25 -22.52
CA PHE A 469 -6.83 -0.90 -21.19
C PHE A 469 -7.45 -1.79 -20.10
N VAL A 470 -8.77 -1.99 -20.10
CA VAL A 470 -9.47 -2.89 -19.17
C VAL A 470 -8.93 -4.32 -19.30
N PHE A 471 -8.75 -4.81 -20.52
CA PHE A 471 -8.23 -6.16 -20.76
C PHE A 471 -6.79 -6.31 -20.22
N VAL A 472 -5.91 -5.37 -20.51
CA VAL A 472 -4.53 -5.37 -20.03
C VAL A 472 -4.46 -5.24 -18.51
N CYS A 473 -5.31 -4.38 -17.90
CA CYS A 473 -5.40 -4.25 -16.45
C CYS A 473 -5.82 -5.56 -15.77
N ILE A 474 -6.84 -6.23 -16.31
CA ILE A 474 -7.33 -7.50 -15.75
C ILE A 474 -6.25 -8.58 -15.89
N LEU A 475 -5.67 -8.75 -17.08
CA LEU A 475 -4.61 -9.75 -17.29
C LEU A 475 -3.38 -9.48 -16.43
N GLY A 476 -2.93 -8.23 -16.34
CA GLY A 476 -1.78 -7.86 -15.55
C GLY A 476 -2.02 -8.04 -14.04
N THR A 477 -3.20 -7.68 -13.55
CA THR A 477 -3.57 -7.87 -12.14
C THR A 477 -3.66 -9.36 -11.82
N MET A 478 -4.32 -10.15 -12.65
CA MET A 478 -4.41 -11.61 -12.49
C MET A 478 -3.03 -12.26 -12.56
N GLY A 479 -2.20 -11.89 -13.52
CA GLY A 479 -0.85 -12.43 -13.68
C GLY A 479 0.08 -12.14 -12.51
N LEU A 480 -0.09 -11.00 -11.85
CA LEU A 480 0.73 -10.61 -10.69
C LEU A 480 0.25 -11.25 -9.38
N PHE A 481 -1.06 -11.30 -9.12
CA PHE A 481 -1.59 -11.75 -7.82
C PHE A 481 -1.96 -13.23 -7.77
N LEU A 482 -2.27 -13.88 -8.89
CA LEU A 482 -2.68 -15.27 -8.91
C LEU A 482 -1.58 -16.26 -8.48
N PRO A 483 -0.31 -16.14 -8.97
CA PRO A 483 0.76 -17.04 -8.58
C PRO A 483 1.06 -17.06 -7.07
N PRO A 484 1.15 -15.91 -6.37
CA PRO A 484 1.34 -15.91 -4.92
C PRO A 484 0.19 -16.53 -4.13
N LEU A 485 -1.07 -16.35 -4.58
CA LEU A 485 -2.23 -16.95 -3.92
C LEU A 485 -2.19 -18.47 -3.96
N PHE A 486 -1.76 -19.08 -5.06
CA PHE A 486 -1.60 -20.52 -5.15
C PHE A 486 -0.45 -21.06 -4.32
N GLN A 487 0.66 -20.31 -4.16
CA GLN A 487 1.79 -20.70 -3.33
C GLN A 487 1.46 -20.66 -1.84
N ILE A 488 0.58 -19.76 -1.39
CA ILE A 488 0.16 -19.64 0.00
C ILE A 488 -0.72 -20.84 0.41
N HIS A 489 -1.46 -21.45 -0.51
CA HIS A 489 -2.35 -22.58 -0.27
C HIS A 489 -1.69 -23.94 -0.53
N ALA A 490 -0.48 -23.98 -1.08
CA ALA A 490 0.26 -25.24 -1.20
C ALA A 490 0.75 -25.66 0.20
N PRO A 491 0.40 -26.86 0.70
CA PRO A 491 0.95 -27.35 1.95
C PRO A 491 2.47 -27.43 1.79
N SER A 492 3.20 -26.83 2.72
CA SER A 492 4.66 -26.92 2.76
C SER A 492 5.02 -28.38 2.77
N LYS A 493 5.61 -28.90 1.71
CA LYS A 493 6.29 -30.19 1.73
C LYS A 493 7.45 -30.00 2.70
N GLY A 494 7.29 -30.52 3.90
CA GLY A 494 8.38 -30.60 4.87
C GLY A 494 9.60 -31.31 4.27
N PRO A 495 10.79 -30.99 4.75
CA PRO A 495 12.03 -31.64 4.35
C PRO A 495 12.03 -33.11 4.76
#